data_cc7157617d96d404fcd1f83d3b702aff
#
_entry.id   cc7157617d96d404fcd1f83d3b702aff
#
_cell.length_a   1.000
_cell.length_b   1.000
_cell.length_c   1.000
_cell.angle_alpha   90.00
_cell.angle_beta   90.00
_cell.angle_gamma   90.00
#
_symmetry.space_group_name_H-M   'P 1'
#
loop_
_entity.id
_entity.type
_entity.pdbx_description
1 polymer ?
#
loop_
_entity_poly.entity_id
_entity_poly.type
_entity_poly.pdbx_seq_one_letter_code
_entity_poly.pdbx_strand_id
1 'polypeptide(L)'
;MTAESHANRSDFTTELLSRCNKQICDPENWKLAWDALVSNRMRAMLTMLGVVIGTACVVLVVTIALAGRRYILGQIAGVGANIVYAERVDPGTGAPTALQDEISNGDLLAVKANIPNAVEVAGTRTIQMTVVANGSPYPVDLVGVTDGYQQIRNLIVDRGGYFTPDDLASQNRLCLITKGLAALVFPGDDAVGKDIRIGELHFNVIGVFHERSSLFGDSGLTARSVIVPFPVIRYYTGTDFFDRLYAKADQTNDVENVTSEVAEVVRDRHRPEAEYDAQNLAGIVTTARDIAAALTIVLIFISMIALVISGIGIMNIMLVTVTERTREIGIRKAIGARQDNIRFQFLIEALIISGIGAAIGVGIAVTLPALANFAIQLADIGDITLPISWISVVVAFVISCSTGLVFGYLPANRAAKLQPTQSLHHE
;
A
#
# COMPACT_ATOMS: atom_id res chain seq x y z
N MET A 1 -34.78 14.11 -43.63
CA MET A 1 -35.31 14.71 -42.37
C MET A 1 -34.42 14.47 -41.12
N THR A 2 -33.34 13.70 -41.20
CA THR A 2 -32.46 13.38 -40.06
C THR A 2 -31.13 14.15 -40.01
N ALA A 3 -30.69 14.76 -41.10
CA ALA A 3 -29.43 15.51 -41.15
C ALA A 3 -29.54 16.97 -40.62
N GLU A 4 -30.68 17.62 -40.78
CA GLU A 4 -30.93 19.00 -40.29
C GLU A 4 -31.10 19.06 -38.76
N SER A 5 -31.54 17.98 -38.12
CA SER A 5 -31.66 17.90 -36.64
C SER A 5 -30.31 17.81 -35.93
N HIS A 6 -29.29 17.22 -36.55
CA HIS A 6 -27.97 17.11 -35.98
C HIS A 6 -27.13 18.40 -36.12
N ALA A 7 -27.27 19.13 -37.23
CA ALA A 7 -26.57 20.39 -37.45
C ALA A 7 -27.06 21.48 -36.46
N ASN A 8 -28.38 21.51 -36.18
CA ASN A 8 -28.97 22.49 -35.27
C ASN A 8 -28.58 22.22 -33.78
N ARG A 9 -28.23 20.97 -33.40
CA ARG A 9 -27.75 20.64 -32.06
C ARG A 9 -26.28 21.01 -31.85
N SER A 10 -25.45 20.90 -32.89
CA SER A 10 -24.01 21.24 -32.79
C SER A 10 -23.81 22.76 -32.73
N ASP A 11 -24.61 23.54 -33.49
CA ASP A 11 -24.55 25.00 -33.44
C ASP A 11 -25.07 25.55 -32.11
N PHE A 12 -26.11 24.95 -31.54
CA PHE A 12 -26.65 25.34 -30.23
C PHE A 12 -25.66 25.08 -29.09
N THR A 13 -24.95 23.96 -29.15
CA THR A 13 -23.92 23.62 -28.13
C THR A 13 -22.67 24.49 -28.25
N THR A 14 -22.24 24.84 -29.47
CA THR A 14 -21.09 25.73 -29.71
C THR A 14 -21.44 27.18 -29.33
N GLU A 15 -22.65 27.63 -29.57
CA GLU A 15 -23.10 28.96 -29.17
C GLU A 15 -23.25 29.07 -27.64
N LEU A 16 -23.76 28.03 -26.97
CA LEU A 16 -23.82 27.97 -25.52
C LEU A 16 -22.40 27.96 -24.89
N LEU A 17 -21.46 27.18 -25.43
CA LEU A 17 -20.09 27.12 -24.95
C LEU A 17 -19.35 28.45 -25.16
N SER A 18 -19.55 29.14 -26.28
CA SER A 18 -18.92 30.43 -26.55
C SER A 18 -19.47 31.55 -25.63
N ARG A 19 -20.79 31.54 -25.34
CA ARG A 19 -21.39 32.45 -24.38
C ARG A 19 -20.99 32.16 -22.94
N CYS A 20 -20.89 30.88 -22.58
CA CYS A 20 -20.39 30.43 -21.28
C CYS A 20 -18.94 30.89 -21.05
N ASN A 21 -18.10 30.75 -22.06
CA ASN A 21 -16.68 31.17 -21.99
C ASN A 21 -16.54 32.68 -21.85
N LYS A 22 -17.38 33.48 -22.53
CA LYS A 22 -17.35 34.94 -22.44
C LYS A 22 -17.83 35.46 -21.07
N GLN A 23 -18.77 34.76 -20.42
CA GLN A 23 -19.29 35.14 -19.08
C GLN A 23 -18.40 34.64 -17.94
N ILE A 24 -17.69 33.52 -18.12
CA ILE A 24 -16.68 33.03 -17.13
C ILE A 24 -15.46 33.96 -17.09
N CYS A 25 -15.08 34.54 -18.23
CA CYS A 25 -13.92 35.43 -18.32
C CYS A 25 -14.22 36.88 -17.93
N ASP A 26 -15.46 37.22 -17.55
CA ASP A 26 -15.83 38.60 -17.18
C ASP A 26 -15.34 38.93 -15.75
N PRO A 27 -14.38 39.84 -15.58
CA PRO A 27 -13.77 40.11 -14.26
C PRO A 27 -14.76 40.72 -13.27
N GLU A 28 -15.86 41.29 -13.75
CA GLU A 28 -16.91 41.85 -12.90
C GLU A 28 -17.68 40.77 -12.13
N ASN A 29 -17.96 39.62 -12.77
CA ASN A 29 -18.64 38.51 -12.10
C ASN A 29 -17.79 37.91 -10.96
N TRP A 30 -16.49 37.89 -11.13
CA TRP A 30 -15.56 37.42 -10.06
C TRP A 30 -15.47 38.40 -8.89
N LYS A 31 -15.48 39.71 -9.14
CA LYS A 31 -15.50 40.72 -8.08
C LYS A 31 -16.80 40.67 -7.28
N LEU A 32 -17.94 40.58 -7.97
CA LEU A 32 -19.27 40.47 -7.32
C LEU A 32 -19.37 39.21 -6.45
N ALA A 33 -18.85 38.08 -6.91
CA ALA A 33 -18.83 36.84 -6.13
C ALA A 33 -17.88 36.93 -4.91
N TRP A 34 -16.75 37.62 -5.07
CA TRP A 34 -15.82 37.86 -3.97
C TRP A 34 -16.40 38.80 -2.89
N ASP A 35 -17.02 39.89 -3.30
CA ASP A 35 -17.67 40.84 -2.38
C ASP A 35 -18.80 40.18 -1.62
N ALA A 36 -19.54 39.27 -2.27
CA ALA A 36 -20.58 38.46 -1.65
C ALA A 36 -20.04 37.54 -0.55
N LEU A 37 -18.87 36.91 -0.79
CA LEU A 37 -18.19 36.07 0.19
C LEU A 37 -17.69 36.86 1.40
N VAL A 38 -17.17 38.04 1.17
CA VAL A 38 -16.60 38.92 2.23
C VAL A 38 -17.71 39.51 3.11
N SER A 39 -18.91 39.74 2.60
CA SER A 39 -20.03 40.29 3.37
C SER A 39 -20.60 39.33 4.43
N ASN A 40 -20.50 37.99 4.21
CA ASN A 40 -21.02 36.96 5.13
C ASN A 40 -19.95 35.93 5.51
N ARG A 41 -18.82 36.41 6.09
CA ARG A 41 -17.59 35.63 6.36
C ARG A 41 -17.82 34.34 7.15
N MET A 42 -18.61 34.38 8.23
CA MET A 42 -18.85 33.20 9.07
C MET A 42 -19.56 32.07 8.34
N ARG A 43 -20.52 32.42 7.48
CA ARG A 43 -21.30 31.47 6.71
C ARG A 43 -20.45 30.85 5.58
N ALA A 44 -19.68 31.69 4.88
CA ALA A 44 -18.76 31.26 3.83
C ALA A 44 -17.68 30.34 4.39
N MET A 45 -17.09 30.67 5.57
CA MET A 45 -16.10 29.82 6.24
C MET A 45 -16.68 28.45 6.62
N LEU A 46 -17.90 28.38 7.14
CA LEU A 46 -18.50 27.12 7.58
C LEU A 46 -18.78 26.17 6.40
N THR A 47 -19.20 26.71 5.25
CA THR A 47 -19.40 25.91 4.03
C THR A 47 -18.10 25.50 3.39
N MET A 48 -17.14 26.43 3.29
CA MET A 48 -15.81 26.12 2.78
C MET A 48 -15.15 25.03 3.62
N LEU A 49 -15.31 25.06 4.96
CA LEU A 49 -14.76 24.04 5.85
C LEU A 49 -15.23 22.63 5.47
N GLY A 50 -16.51 22.46 5.15
CA GLY A 50 -17.03 21.17 4.69
C GLY A 50 -16.38 20.70 3.39
N VAL A 51 -16.21 21.60 2.39
CA VAL A 51 -15.54 21.28 1.14
C VAL A 51 -14.05 20.97 1.37
N VAL A 52 -13.38 21.76 2.20
CA VAL A 52 -11.97 21.55 2.59
C VAL A 52 -11.77 20.16 3.18
N ILE A 53 -12.59 19.80 4.16
CA ILE A 53 -12.52 18.49 4.82
C ILE A 53 -12.81 17.39 3.81
N GLY A 54 -13.89 17.50 3.04
CA GLY A 54 -14.27 16.50 2.04
C GLY A 54 -13.17 16.25 0.99
N THR A 55 -12.62 17.33 0.43
CA THR A 55 -11.54 17.25 -0.56
C THR A 55 -10.25 16.69 0.04
N ALA A 56 -9.88 17.17 1.24
CA ALA A 56 -8.70 16.67 1.94
C ALA A 56 -8.82 15.17 2.25
N CYS A 57 -9.98 14.71 2.72
CA CYS A 57 -10.23 13.30 2.98
C CYS A 57 -10.06 12.44 1.72
N VAL A 58 -10.62 12.85 0.56
CA VAL A 58 -10.47 12.09 -0.68
C VAL A 58 -8.99 11.91 -1.06
N VAL A 59 -8.21 12.99 -1.05
CA VAL A 59 -6.79 12.92 -1.43
C VAL A 59 -5.98 12.11 -0.42
N LEU A 60 -6.21 12.30 0.89
CA LEU A 60 -5.50 11.57 1.95
C LEU A 60 -5.80 10.07 1.89
N VAL A 61 -7.06 9.68 1.69
CA VAL A 61 -7.46 8.27 1.56
C VAL A 61 -6.72 7.59 0.42
N VAL A 62 -6.69 8.21 -0.76
CA VAL A 62 -5.97 7.65 -1.91
C VAL A 62 -4.46 7.61 -1.65
N THR A 63 -3.90 8.64 -1.00
CA THR A 63 -2.48 8.68 -0.63
C THR A 63 -2.12 7.55 0.32
N ILE A 64 -2.91 7.33 1.38
CA ILE A 64 -2.69 6.25 2.35
C ILE A 64 -2.84 4.87 1.68
N ALA A 65 -3.85 4.70 0.83
CA ALA A 65 -4.06 3.45 0.09
C ALA A 65 -2.88 3.11 -0.83
N LEU A 66 -2.35 4.10 -1.56
CA LEU A 66 -1.17 3.92 -2.41
C LEU A 66 0.11 3.67 -1.60
N ALA A 67 0.27 4.35 -0.46
CA ALA A 67 1.39 4.12 0.45
C ALA A 67 1.36 2.70 1.02
N GLY A 68 0.21 2.27 1.54
CA GLY A 68 0.00 0.92 2.06
C GLY A 68 0.29 -0.14 1.00
N ARG A 69 -0.24 0.05 -0.22
CA ARG A 69 0.05 -0.85 -1.34
C ARG A 69 1.55 -0.92 -1.67
N ARG A 70 2.24 0.23 -1.75
CA ARG A 70 3.69 0.25 -2.02
C ARG A 70 4.48 -0.39 -0.90
N TYR A 71 4.13 -0.13 0.35
CA TYR A 71 4.76 -0.72 1.51
C TYR A 71 4.64 -2.24 1.50
N ILE A 72 3.41 -2.77 1.32
CA ILE A 72 3.16 -4.21 1.23
C ILE A 72 3.96 -4.82 0.07
N LEU A 73 3.89 -4.22 -1.14
CA LEU A 73 4.63 -4.73 -2.29
C LEU A 73 6.15 -4.65 -2.11
N GLY A 74 6.66 -3.61 -1.44
CA GLY A 74 8.07 -3.48 -1.10
C GLY A 74 8.55 -4.56 -0.12
N GLN A 75 7.75 -4.86 0.91
CA GLN A 75 8.03 -5.92 1.86
C GLN A 75 8.04 -7.30 1.19
N ILE A 76 7.08 -7.54 0.31
CA ILE A 76 6.97 -8.80 -0.44
C ILE A 76 8.12 -8.96 -1.43
N ALA A 77 8.48 -7.90 -2.16
CA ALA A 77 9.64 -7.93 -3.05
C ALA A 77 10.95 -8.18 -2.27
N GLY A 78 11.00 -7.76 -0.99
CA GLY A 78 12.11 -8.04 -0.09
C GLY A 78 12.23 -9.51 0.30
N VAL A 79 11.12 -10.19 0.56
CA VAL A 79 11.08 -11.62 0.94
C VAL A 79 11.21 -12.53 -0.29
N GLY A 80 10.77 -12.05 -1.47
CA GLY A 80 10.63 -12.85 -2.68
C GLY A 80 9.20 -13.37 -2.82
N ALA A 81 8.37 -12.65 -3.60
CA ALA A 81 7.00 -13.08 -3.91
C ALA A 81 6.92 -14.40 -4.68
N ASN A 82 8.05 -14.89 -5.15
CA ASN A 82 8.20 -16.11 -5.94
C ASN A 82 8.81 -17.28 -5.16
N ILE A 83 8.76 -17.22 -3.83
CA ILE A 83 9.25 -18.31 -2.97
C ILE A 83 8.09 -19.25 -2.65
N VAL A 84 8.35 -20.53 -2.86
CA VAL A 84 7.53 -21.67 -2.42
C VAL A 84 8.31 -22.42 -1.35
N TYR A 85 7.64 -22.88 -0.31
CA TYR A 85 8.25 -23.78 0.64
C TYR A 85 7.33 -24.97 0.91
N ALA A 86 7.92 -26.14 1.07
CA ALA A 86 7.23 -27.35 1.48
C ALA A 86 7.76 -27.79 2.82
N GLU A 87 6.84 -28.15 3.72
CA GLU A 87 7.14 -28.71 5.02
C GLU A 87 6.21 -29.91 5.28
N ARG A 88 6.65 -30.80 6.14
CA ARG A 88 5.81 -31.90 6.56
C ARG A 88 4.81 -31.43 7.60
N VAL A 89 3.54 -31.82 7.44
CA VAL A 89 2.52 -31.57 8.44
C VAL A 89 2.58 -32.65 9.50
N ASP A 90 2.75 -32.25 10.77
CA ASP A 90 2.60 -33.18 11.90
C ASP A 90 1.11 -33.34 12.21
N PRO A 91 0.52 -34.53 12.01
CA PRO A 91 -0.92 -34.75 12.23
C PRO A 91 -1.33 -34.65 13.70
N GLY A 92 -0.43 -34.32 14.64
CA GLY A 92 -0.74 -34.10 16.06
C GLY A 92 -1.24 -35.36 16.79
N THR A 93 -1.18 -36.51 16.14
CA THR A 93 -1.71 -37.77 16.68
C THR A 93 -0.77 -38.46 17.68
N GLY A 94 0.41 -37.89 17.92
CA GLY A 94 1.45 -38.47 18.79
C GLY A 94 2.00 -39.81 18.27
N ALA A 95 1.68 -40.18 17.04
CA ALA A 95 2.24 -41.38 16.42
C ALA A 95 3.73 -41.13 16.09
N PRO A 96 4.64 -42.08 16.34
CA PRO A 96 6.04 -41.90 16.02
C PRO A 96 6.19 -41.67 14.51
N THR A 97 6.76 -40.55 14.17
CA THR A 97 7.09 -40.18 12.79
C THR A 97 8.03 -41.20 12.21
N ALA A 98 7.68 -41.82 11.09
CA ALA A 98 8.63 -42.67 10.41
C ALA A 98 9.69 -41.79 9.74
N LEU A 99 10.96 -42.08 9.98
CA LEU A 99 12.08 -41.37 9.37
C LEU A 99 12.02 -41.32 7.83
N GLN A 100 11.25 -42.23 7.22
CA GLN A 100 11.04 -42.28 5.78
C GLN A 100 10.13 -41.17 5.23
N ASP A 101 9.41 -40.47 6.11
CA ASP A 101 8.47 -39.42 5.75
C ASP A 101 9.08 -38.01 5.95
N GLU A 102 10.35 -37.93 6.30
CA GLU A 102 11.05 -36.65 6.41
C GLU A 102 11.56 -36.20 5.05
N ILE A 103 11.48 -34.91 4.77
CA ILE A 103 12.01 -34.34 3.52
C ILE A 103 13.52 -34.55 3.46
N SER A 104 14.00 -35.14 2.41
CA SER A 104 15.39 -35.58 2.25
C SER A 104 16.11 -34.81 1.13
N ASN A 105 17.44 -35.01 1.06
CA ASN A 105 18.20 -34.51 -0.09
C ASN A 105 17.75 -35.12 -1.43
N GLY A 106 17.16 -36.32 -1.41
CA GLY A 106 16.55 -36.95 -2.60
C GLY A 106 15.38 -36.12 -3.13
N ASP A 107 14.56 -35.55 -2.25
CA ASP A 107 13.41 -34.73 -2.63
C ASP A 107 13.86 -33.39 -3.21
N LEU A 108 14.89 -32.78 -2.62
CA LEU A 108 15.52 -31.57 -3.15
C LEU A 108 16.01 -31.79 -4.58
N LEU A 109 16.73 -32.87 -4.83
CA LEU A 109 17.22 -33.21 -6.17
C LEU A 109 16.09 -33.53 -7.14
N ALA A 110 15.02 -34.19 -6.68
CA ALA A 110 13.86 -34.48 -7.49
C ALA A 110 13.09 -33.20 -7.91
N VAL A 111 12.88 -32.27 -6.97
CA VAL A 111 12.26 -30.97 -7.28
C VAL A 111 13.12 -30.20 -8.29
N LYS A 112 14.44 -30.16 -8.08
CA LYS A 112 15.36 -29.47 -9.01
C LYS A 112 15.41 -30.09 -10.41
N ALA A 113 15.19 -31.39 -10.52
CA ALA A 113 15.20 -32.09 -11.79
C ALA A 113 13.87 -32.05 -12.55
N ASN A 114 12.74 -32.07 -11.82
CA ASN A 114 11.42 -32.24 -12.45
C ASN A 114 10.67 -30.93 -12.64
N ILE A 115 11.07 -29.84 -11.97
CA ILE A 115 10.39 -28.54 -12.03
C ILE A 115 11.29 -27.50 -12.73
N PRO A 116 11.19 -27.33 -14.06
CA PRO A 116 12.04 -26.41 -14.80
C PRO A 116 11.88 -24.94 -14.39
N ASN A 117 10.69 -24.58 -13.92
CA ASN A 117 10.37 -23.22 -13.47
C ASN A 117 10.85 -22.91 -12.05
N ALA A 118 11.44 -23.88 -11.33
CA ALA A 118 12.12 -23.68 -10.07
C ALA A 118 13.61 -23.41 -10.33
N VAL A 119 13.97 -22.13 -10.36
CA VAL A 119 15.35 -21.68 -10.70
C VAL A 119 16.35 -22.08 -9.63
N GLU A 120 15.96 -21.96 -8.35
CA GLU A 120 16.78 -22.33 -7.21
C GLU A 120 15.98 -23.19 -6.23
N VAL A 121 16.63 -24.21 -5.65
CA VAL A 121 16.01 -25.08 -4.65
C VAL A 121 17.01 -25.26 -3.50
N ALA A 122 16.54 -25.11 -2.26
CA ALA A 122 17.37 -25.26 -1.07
C ALA A 122 16.61 -25.97 0.05
N GLY A 123 17.32 -26.75 0.85
CA GLY A 123 16.79 -27.36 2.06
C GLY A 123 17.34 -26.67 3.31
N THR A 124 16.52 -26.61 4.36
CA THR A 124 16.96 -26.08 5.66
C THR A 124 16.53 -26.98 6.79
N ARG A 125 17.34 -26.97 7.86
CA ARG A 125 17.00 -27.57 9.14
C ARG A 125 17.39 -26.66 10.27
N THR A 126 16.47 -26.47 11.22
CA THR A 126 16.65 -25.57 12.36
C THR A 126 16.68 -26.37 13.65
N ILE A 127 17.68 -26.12 14.48
CA ILE A 127 17.76 -26.67 15.84
C ILE A 127 18.03 -25.55 16.83
N GLN A 128 17.45 -25.66 18.02
CA GLN A 128 17.77 -24.72 19.10
C GLN A 128 19.05 -25.13 19.81
N MET A 129 20.00 -24.21 19.87
CA MET A 129 21.30 -24.42 20.48
C MET A 129 21.67 -23.23 21.37
N THR A 130 22.74 -23.41 22.16
CA THR A 130 23.33 -22.33 22.93
C THR A 130 24.68 -21.96 22.33
N VAL A 131 24.80 -20.70 21.93
CA VAL A 131 26.10 -20.10 21.56
C VAL A 131 26.76 -19.55 22.82
N VAL A 132 28.02 -19.87 23.02
CA VAL A 132 28.82 -19.24 24.05
C VAL A 132 29.84 -18.33 23.38
N ALA A 133 29.79 -17.06 23.74
CA ALA A 133 30.70 -16.05 23.25
C ALA A 133 31.02 -15.06 24.38
N ASN A 134 32.25 -14.63 24.48
CA ASN A 134 32.75 -13.79 25.58
C ASN A 134 32.39 -14.30 26.99
N GLY A 135 32.34 -15.65 27.15
CA GLY A 135 32.01 -16.29 28.42
C GLY A 135 30.51 -16.31 28.78
N SER A 136 29.63 -15.76 27.96
CA SER A 136 28.20 -15.73 28.22
C SER A 136 27.43 -16.65 27.26
N PRO A 137 26.41 -17.41 27.75
CA PRO A 137 25.57 -18.25 26.92
C PRO A 137 24.41 -17.46 26.33
N TYR A 138 24.12 -17.70 25.05
CA TYR A 138 22.99 -17.10 24.32
C TYR A 138 22.20 -18.20 23.63
N PRO A 139 20.88 -18.34 23.88
CA PRO A 139 20.02 -19.22 23.10
C PRO A 139 19.86 -18.68 21.68
N VAL A 140 20.06 -19.54 20.69
CA VAL A 140 20.00 -19.22 19.27
C VAL A 140 19.35 -20.34 18.48
N ASP A 141 18.79 -19.98 17.33
CA ASP A 141 18.36 -20.92 16.32
C ASP A 141 19.54 -21.19 15.38
N LEU A 142 20.06 -22.39 15.40
CA LEU A 142 21.10 -22.84 14.48
C LEU A 142 20.43 -23.43 13.24
N VAL A 143 20.62 -22.75 12.09
CA VAL A 143 19.99 -23.09 10.82
C VAL A 143 21.03 -23.64 9.85
N GLY A 144 20.92 -24.92 9.53
CA GLY A 144 21.72 -25.53 8.47
C GLY A 144 21.09 -25.29 7.12
N VAL A 145 21.88 -24.84 6.16
CA VAL A 145 21.39 -24.48 4.83
C VAL A 145 22.19 -25.20 3.73
N THR A 146 21.48 -25.50 2.63
CA THR A 146 22.12 -25.98 1.41
C THR A 146 22.40 -24.83 0.44
N ASP A 147 23.01 -25.12 -0.69
CA ASP A 147 23.24 -24.15 -1.75
C ASP A 147 21.91 -23.53 -2.26
N GLY A 148 21.97 -22.30 -2.78
CA GLY A 148 20.82 -21.55 -3.27
C GLY A 148 20.02 -20.79 -2.19
N TYR A 149 20.21 -21.08 -0.89
CA TYR A 149 19.41 -20.48 0.18
C TYR A 149 19.55 -18.96 0.25
N GLN A 150 20.77 -18.41 0.04
CA GLN A 150 21.01 -16.98 0.01
C GLN A 150 20.16 -16.27 -1.05
N GLN A 151 20.15 -16.85 -2.27
CA GLN A 151 19.46 -16.31 -3.43
C GLN A 151 17.92 -16.41 -3.29
N ILE A 152 17.45 -17.51 -2.68
CA ILE A 152 16.04 -17.71 -2.41
C ILE A 152 15.53 -16.70 -1.38
N ARG A 153 16.25 -16.56 -0.26
CA ARG A 153 15.81 -15.70 0.86
C ARG A 153 16.25 -14.25 0.73
N ASN A 154 16.97 -13.87 -0.34
CA ASN A 154 17.52 -12.53 -0.54
C ASN A 154 18.28 -12.01 0.69
N LEU A 155 19.14 -12.87 1.29
CA LEU A 155 19.92 -12.49 2.45
C LEU A 155 20.96 -11.45 2.08
N ILE A 156 20.97 -10.34 2.83
CA ILE A 156 21.94 -9.26 2.67
C ILE A 156 23.06 -9.45 3.70
N VAL A 157 24.27 -9.60 3.21
CA VAL A 157 25.47 -9.63 4.06
C VAL A 157 25.94 -8.20 4.28
N ASP A 158 25.84 -7.72 5.53
CA ASP A 158 26.25 -6.36 5.90
C ASP A 158 27.76 -6.23 6.00
N ARG A 159 28.42 -7.28 6.52
CA ARG A 159 29.88 -7.34 6.71
C ARG A 159 30.36 -8.75 6.45
N GLY A 160 31.57 -8.88 5.90
CA GLY A 160 32.17 -10.16 5.56
C GLY A 160 31.67 -10.73 4.25
N GLY A 161 31.48 -12.04 4.15
CA GLY A 161 31.04 -12.76 2.97
C GLY A 161 30.02 -13.86 3.30
N TYR A 162 29.42 -14.43 2.26
CA TYR A 162 28.59 -15.63 2.36
C TYR A 162 29.44 -16.88 2.09
N PHE A 163 28.89 -18.05 2.33
CA PHE A 163 29.51 -19.34 2.04
C PHE A 163 29.81 -19.49 0.55
N THR A 164 30.96 -20.06 0.24
CA THR A 164 31.24 -20.58 -1.10
C THR A 164 30.53 -21.92 -1.31
N PRO A 165 30.31 -22.39 -2.56
CA PRO A 165 29.79 -23.73 -2.79
C PRO A 165 30.59 -24.84 -2.15
N ASP A 166 31.93 -24.70 -2.05
CA ASP A 166 32.83 -25.64 -1.38
C ASP A 166 32.64 -25.64 0.14
N ASP A 167 32.35 -24.47 0.75
CA ASP A 167 32.03 -24.37 2.18
C ASP A 167 30.70 -25.06 2.50
N LEU A 168 29.70 -24.91 1.63
CA LEU A 168 28.39 -25.55 1.80
C LEU A 168 28.43 -27.08 1.60
N ALA A 169 29.34 -27.56 0.78
CA ALA A 169 29.57 -29.02 0.58
C ALA A 169 30.42 -29.66 1.67
N SER A 170 31.16 -28.86 2.44
CA SER A 170 32.10 -29.33 3.43
C SER A 170 31.56 -29.18 4.86
N GLN A 171 32.25 -29.81 5.83
CA GLN A 171 31.97 -29.62 7.25
C GLN A 171 32.83 -28.50 7.84
N ASN A 172 33.10 -27.46 7.05
CA ASN A 172 33.89 -26.33 7.54
C ASN A 172 33.15 -25.64 8.68
N ARG A 173 33.88 -25.32 9.75
CA ARG A 173 33.34 -24.68 10.95
C ARG A 173 33.22 -23.17 10.74
N LEU A 174 32.46 -22.78 9.74
CA LEU A 174 32.15 -21.42 9.38
C LEU A 174 30.69 -21.12 9.71
N CYS A 175 30.43 -19.89 10.11
CA CYS A 175 29.03 -19.46 10.37
C CYS A 175 28.80 -18.02 9.97
N LEU A 176 27.52 -17.71 9.65
CA LEU A 176 27.03 -16.36 9.58
C LEU A 176 26.09 -16.11 10.76
N ILE A 177 26.12 -14.90 11.30
CA ILE A 177 25.26 -14.51 12.40
C ILE A 177 24.37 -13.34 12.00
N THR A 178 23.16 -13.30 12.57
CA THR A 178 22.26 -12.17 12.36
C THR A 178 22.82 -10.89 12.95
N LYS A 179 22.48 -9.74 12.36
CA LYS A 179 22.83 -8.41 12.88
C LYS A 179 22.40 -8.22 14.33
N GLY A 180 21.23 -8.76 14.72
CA GLY A 180 20.73 -8.71 16.11
C GLY A 180 21.62 -9.51 17.06
N LEU A 181 22.06 -10.70 16.66
CA LEU A 181 22.96 -11.52 17.47
C LEU A 181 24.37 -10.90 17.54
N ALA A 182 24.87 -10.35 16.43
CA ALA A 182 26.17 -9.67 16.41
C ALA A 182 26.22 -8.49 17.38
N ALA A 183 25.18 -7.65 17.41
CA ALA A 183 25.07 -6.53 18.33
C ALA A 183 24.97 -6.96 19.81
N LEU A 184 24.36 -8.14 20.06
CA LEU A 184 24.21 -8.67 21.41
C LEU A 184 25.50 -9.29 21.93
N VAL A 185 26.21 -10.04 21.06
CA VAL A 185 27.40 -10.83 21.43
C VAL A 185 28.70 -10.00 21.38
N PHE A 186 28.78 -9.08 20.41
CA PHE A 186 29.95 -8.23 20.16
C PHE A 186 29.59 -6.75 20.15
N PRO A 187 29.11 -6.18 21.27
CA PRO A 187 28.68 -4.78 21.31
C PRO A 187 29.86 -3.83 21.00
N GLY A 188 29.75 -3.09 19.90
CA GLY A 188 30.74 -2.11 19.46
C GLY A 188 31.95 -2.67 18.69
N ASP A 189 32.05 -3.97 18.55
CA ASP A 189 33.14 -4.66 17.84
C ASP A 189 32.69 -5.29 16.54
N ASP A 190 33.60 -5.52 15.60
CA ASP A 190 33.35 -6.32 14.42
C ASP A 190 33.29 -7.81 14.78
N ALA A 191 32.19 -8.47 14.42
CA ALA A 191 32.00 -9.89 14.68
C ALA A 191 32.74 -10.77 13.66
N VAL A 192 33.08 -10.24 12.47
CA VAL A 192 33.73 -11.00 11.40
C VAL A 192 35.14 -11.39 11.82
N GLY A 193 35.49 -12.66 11.62
CA GLY A 193 36.78 -13.24 12.00
C GLY A 193 36.89 -13.66 13.47
N LYS A 194 35.83 -13.45 14.28
CA LYS A 194 35.78 -13.90 15.66
C LYS A 194 35.22 -15.32 15.77
N ASP A 195 35.66 -16.04 16.82
CA ASP A 195 35.17 -17.37 17.09
C ASP A 195 34.04 -17.37 18.10
N ILE A 196 33.00 -18.14 17.79
CA ILE A 196 31.89 -18.46 18.70
C ILE A 196 31.86 -19.97 18.95
N ARG A 197 31.48 -20.39 20.16
CA ARG A 197 31.30 -21.80 20.47
C ARG A 197 29.81 -22.17 20.42
N ILE A 198 29.50 -23.19 19.63
CA ILE A 198 28.16 -23.76 19.51
C ILE A 198 28.22 -25.21 19.98
N GLY A 199 27.59 -25.49 21.12
CA GLY A 199 27.78 -26.77 21.78
C GLY A 199 29.26 -27.02 22.12
N GLU A 200 29.86 -28.05 21.53
CA GLU A 200 31.28 -28.42 21.75
C GLU A 200 32.22 -27.89 20.65
N LEU A 201 31.68 -27.36 19.55
CA LEU A 201 32.50 -26.94 18.42
C LEU A 201 32.68 -25.42 18.38
N HIS A 202 33.88 -25.01 17.91
CA HIS A 202 34.20 -23.61 17.64
C HIS A 202 33.93 -23.29 16.16
N PHE A 203 33.31 -22.15 15.91
CA PHE A 203 32.95 -21.64 14.57
C PHE A 203 33.53 -20.27 14.37
N ASN A 204 34.12 -20.05 13.20
CA ASN A 204 34.57 -18.74 12.78
C ASN A 204 33.44 -17.99 12.12
N VAL A 205 33.15 -16.76 12.55
CA VAL A 205 32.13 -15.88 11.95
C VAL A 205 32.69 -15.27 10.68
N ILE A 206 32.19 -15.68 9.51
CA ILE A 206 32.63 -15.17 8.21
C ILE A 206 31.79 -13.97 7.73
N GLY A 207 30.61 -13.78 8.30
CA GLY A 207 29.77 -12.67 7.92
C GLY A 207 28.64 -12.39 8.90
N VAL A 208 28.16 -11.15 8.82
CA VAL A 208 26.98 -10.66 9.54
C VAL A 208 25.91 -10.34 8.50
N PHE A 209 24.71 -10.86 8.67
CA PHE A 209 23.64 -10.73 7.70
C PHE A 209 22.33 -10.25 8.34
N HIS A 210 21.43 -9.76 7.49
CA HIS A 210 20.03 -9.57 7.83
C HIS A 210 19.13 -10.00 6.66
N GLU A 211 17.88 -10.32 6.96
CA GLU A 211 16.86 -10.49 5.94
C GLU A 211 16.34 -9.13 5.48
N ARG A 212 16.12 -8.99 4.19
CA ARG A 212 15.59 -7.74 3.63
C ARG A 212 14.19 -7.39 4.14
N SER A 213 13.42 -8.38 4.53
CA SER A 213 12.11 -8.21 5.17
C SER A 213 11.79 -9.43 6.03
N SER A 214 11.41 -9.20 7.29
CA SER A 214 11.00 -10.23 8.24
C SER A 214 9.49 -10.25 8.51
N LEU A 215 8.70 -9.41 7.82
CA LEU A 215 7.29 -9.18 8.16
C LEU A 215 6.32 -10.21 7.56
N PHE A 216 6.70 -10.90 6.49
CA PHE A 216 5.83 -11.86 5.81
C PHE A 216 6.51 -13.21 5.66
N GLY A 217 5.86 -14.22 6.23
CA GLY A 217 6.29 -15.59 6.20
C GLY A 217 7.18 -15.97 7.38
N ASP A 218 6.94 -17.14 7.91
CA ASP A 218 7.84 -17.78 8.88
C ASP A 218 9.13 -18.16 8.16
N SER A 219 10.12 -17.28 8.25
CA SER A 219 11.42 -17.50 7.61
C SER A 219 12.25 -18.60 8.29
N GLY A 220 11.83 -19.03 9.46
CA GLY A 220 12.65 -19.86 10.33
C GLY A 220 13.90 -19.14 10.85
N LEU A 221 14.10 -17.85 10.50
CA LEU A 221 15.18 -17.02 10.99
C LEU A 221 14.66 -16.02 12.02
N THR A 222 15.30 -15.96 13.17
CA THR A 222 14.99 -15.01 14.23
C THR A 222 16.09 -13.95 14.34
N ALA A 223 15.88 -12.94 15.18
CA ALA A 223 16.92 -11.96 15.46
C ALA A 223 18.19 -12.60 16.07
N ARG A 224 18.11 -13.87 16.52
CA ARG A 224 19.22 -14.62 17.14
C ARG A 224 19.51 -15.91 16.39
N SER A 225 19.54 -15.87 15.06
CA SER A 225 19.87 -17.04 14.25
C SER A 225 21.34 -17.05 13.86
N VAL A 226 21.86 -18.26 13.78
CA VAL A 226 23.19 -18.59 13.26
C VAL A 226 23.00 -19.52 12.06
N ILE A 227 23.52 -19.16 10.90
CA ILE A 227 23.50 -20.01 9.70
C ILE A 227 24.82 -20.75 9.59
N VAL A 228 24.73 -22.03 9.30
CA VAL A 228 25.86 -22.92 9.06
C VAL A 228 25.63 -23.80 7.84
N PRO A 229 26.65 -24.36 7.18
CA PRO A 229 26.50 -25.37 6.16
C PRO A 229 25.69 -26.58 6.64
N PHE A 230 24.80 -27.12 5.80
CA PHE A 230 23.94 -28.25 6.18
C PHE A 230 24.70 -29.48 6.69
N PRO A 231 25.88 -29.87 6.16
CA PRO A 231 26.69 -30.98 6.72
C PRO A 231 27.06 -30.81 8.21
N VAL A 232 27.11 -29.56 8.70
CA VAL A 232 27.37 -29.28 10.13
C VAL A 232 26.15 -29.63 10.98
N ILE A 233 24.94 -29.30 10.54
CA ILE A 233 23.70 -29.67 11.23
C ILE A 233 23.56 -31.20 11.32
N ARG A 234 23.89 -31.90 10.26
CA ARG A 234 23.93 -33.36 10.26
C ARG A 234 24.81 -33.93 11.38
N TYR A 235 25.94 -33.29 11.68
CA TYR A 235 26.78 -33.70 12.80
C TYR A 235 26.02 -33.65 14.15
N TYR A 236 25.21 -32.64 14.39
CA TYR A 236 24.45 -32.51 15.64
C TYR A 236 23.19 -33.38 15.69
N THR A 237 22.52 -33.60 14.56
CA THR A 237 21.22 -34.31 14.50
C THR A 237 21.38 -35.80 14.18
N GLY A 238 22.48 -36.19 13.57
CA GLY A 238 22.70 -37.56 13.07
C GLY A 238 21.82 -37.94 11.87
N THR A 239 21.12 -36.96 11.25
CA THR A 239 20.15 -37.19 10.18
C THR A 239 20.37 -36.24 9.02
N ASP A 240 19.95 -36.68 7.81
CA ASP A 240 20.05 -35.94 6.53
C ASP A 240 18.70 -35.35 6.08
N PHE A 241 17.84 -34.98 7.04
CA PHE A 241 16.50 -34.51 6.73
C PHE A 241 16.40 -32.99 6.88
N PHE A 242 15.53 -32.41 6.04
CA PHE A 242 15.19 -31.00 6.08
C PHE A 242 13.85 -30.80 6.81
N ASP A 243 13.74 -29.71 7.57
CA ASP A 243 12.44 -29.25 8.11
C ASP A 243 11.63 -28.59 6.99
N ARG A 244 12.33 -27.85 6.12
CA ARG A 244 11.70 -27.15 4.99
C ARG A 244 12.54 -27.29 3.73
N LEU A 245 11.82 -27.46 2.61
CA LEU A 245 12.37 -27.37 1.27
C LEU A 245 11.86 -26.09 0.63
N TYR A 246 12.76 -25.23 0.19
CA TYR A 246 12.45 -23.99 -0.50
C TYR A 246 12.70 -24.13 -1.99
N ALA A 247 11.80 -23.56 -2.80
CA ALA A 247 11.97 -23.42 -4.24
C ALA A 247 11.66 -21.98 -4.65
N LYS A 248 12.44 -21.44 -5.58
CA LYS A 248 12.23 -20.11 -6.14
C LYS A 248 11.72 -20.23 -7.56
N ALA A 249 10.50 -19.78 -7.81
CA ALA A 249 9.95 -19.71 -9.15
C ALA A 249 10.62 -18.61 -9.97
N ASP A 250 10.76 -18.81 -11.28
CA ASP A 250 11.32 -17.82 -12.21
C ASP A 250 10.46 -16.54 -12.24
N GLN A 251 9.15 -16.71 -12.35
CA GLN A 251 8.19 -15.61 -12.40
C GLN A 251 7.16 -15.70 -11.29
N THR A 252 6.67 -14.56 -10.83
CA THR A 252 5.62 -14.50 -9.80
C THR A 252 4.30 -15.15 -10.26
N ASN A 253 4.02 -15.17 -11.56
CA ASN A 253 2.83 -15.79 -12.11
C ASN A 253 2.87 -17.33 -12.10
N ASP A 254 4.07 -17.92 -12.02
CA ASP A 254 4.27 -19.37 -12.02
C ASP A 254 4.29 -19.97 -10.60
N VAL A 255 4.26 -19.12 -9.58
CA VAL A 255 4.37 -19.54 -8.17
C VAL A 255 3.30 -20.57 -7.79
N GLU A 256 2.07 -20.39 -8.23
CA GLU A 256 0.97 -21.29 -7.91
C GLU A 256 1.16 -22.67 -8.57
N ASN A 257 1.64 -22.70 -9.82
CA ASN A 257 1.98 -23.93 -10.53
C ASN A 257 3.17 -24.63 -9.86
N VAL A 258 4.23 -23.88 -9.57
CA VAL A 258 5.43 -24.42 -8.87
C VAL A 258 5.04 -24.96 -7.50
N THR A 259 4.12 -24.31 -6.76
CA THR A 259 3.64 -24.77 -5.47
C THR A 259 2.96 -26.14 -5.57
N SER A 260 2.06 -26.30 -6.55
CA SER A 260 1.37 -27.57 -6.78
C SER A 260 2.32 -28.67 -7.26
N GLU A 261 3.25 -28.34 -8.16
CA GLU A 261 4.26 -29.29 -8.65
C GLU A 261 5.23 -29.74 -7.54
N VAL A 262 5.67 -28.82 -6.66
CA VAL A 262 6.51 -29.17 -5.49
C VAL A 262 5.75 -30.11 -4.56
N ALA A 263 4.47 -29.80 -4.25
CA ALA A 263 3.64 -30.66 -3.41
C ALA A 263 3.47 -32.06 -4.01
N GLU A 264 3.26 -32.16 -5.31
CA GLU A 264 3.10 -33.44 -6.03
C GLU A 264 4.42 -34.23 -6.02
N VAL A 265 5.54 -33.61 -6.40
CA VAL A 265 6.86 -34.28 -6.44
C VAL A 265 7.26 -34.80 -5.06
N VAL A 266 7.04 -34.02 -3.99
CA VAL A 266 7.36 -34.45 -2.63
C VAL A 266 6.42 -35.57 -2.19
N ARG A 267 5.10 -35.45 -2.44
CA ARG A 267 4.12 -36.49 -2.07
C ARG A 267 4.34 -37.82 -2.76
N ASP A 268 4.65 -37.83 -4.06
CA ASP A 268 4.85 -39.04 -4.86
C ASP A 268 6.04 -39.88 -4.41
N ARG A 269 6.97 -39.28 -3.68
CA ARG A 269 8.19 -39.94 -3.20
C ARG A 269 8.07 -40.51 -1.79
N HIS A 270 6.96 -40.24 -1.12
CA HIS A 270 6.71 -40.63 0.25
C HIS A 270 5.46 -41.50 0.35
N ARG A 271 5.15 -41.98 1.54
CA ARG A 271 4.00 -42.82 1.80
C ARG A 271 2.69 -42.01 1.68
N PRO A 272 1.58 -42.65 1.27
CA PRO A 272 0.29 -41.97 1.13
C PRO A 272 -0.27 -41.38 2.44
N GLU A 273 0.20 -41.88 3.59
CA GLU A 273 -0.21 -41.43 4.93
C GLU A 273 0.55 -40.20 5.39
N ALA A 274 1.64 -39.84 4.71
CA ALA A 274 2.44 -38.65 5.03
C ALA A 274 1.84 -37.41 4.38
N GLU A 275 1.55 -36.41 5.18
CA GLU A 275 0.98 -35.14 4.72
C GLU A 275 2.10 -34.08 4.60
N TYR A 276 2.12 -33.43 3.46
CA TYR A 276 3.04 -32.31 3.17
C TYR A 276 2.22 -31.12 2.77
N ASP A 277 2.57 -29.97 3.33
CA ASP A 277 1.98 -28.69 2.99
C ASP A 277 3.00 -27.89 2.16
N ALA A 278 2.61 -27.52 0.96
CA ALA A 278 3.38 -26.62 0.13
C ALA A 278 2.68 -25.28 0.08
N GLN A 279 3.36 -24.27 0.61
CA GLN A 279 2.83 -22.92 0.74
C GLN A 279 3.65 -21.94 -0.09
N ASN A 280 2.99 -20.86 -0.47
CA ASN A 280 3.63 -19.72 -1.09
C ASN A 280 3.13 -18.41 -0.46
N LEU A 281 3.92 -17.37 -0.61
CA LEU A 281 3.55 -16.04 -0.10
C LEU A 281 2.56 -15.30 -1.01
N ALA A 282 2.30 -15.80 -2.23
CA ALA A 282 1.42 -15.12 -3.18
C ALA A 282 -0.03 -15.04 -2.67
N GLY A 283 -0.51 -16.06 -1.97
CA GLY A 283 -1.84 -16.06 -1.33
C GLY A 283 -1.99 -14.99 -0.26
N ILE A 284 -0.98 -14.77 0.57
CA ILE A 284 -0.97 -13.71 1.60
C ILE A 284 -0.98 -12.34 0.91
N VAL A 285 -0.23 -12.20 -0.18
CA VAL A 285 -0.16 -10.98 -0.99
C VAL A 285 -1.51 -10.64 -1.61
N THR A 286 -2.18 -11.62 -2.24
CA THR A 286 -3.49 -11.40 -2.84
C THR A 286 -4.52 -11.01 -1.78
N THR A 287 -4.57 -11.73 -0.67
CA THR A 287 -5.45 -11.41 0.46
C THR A 287 -5.19 -10.01 1.02
N ALA A 288 -3.92 -9.63 1.21
CA ALA A 288 -3.57 -8.28 1.67
C ALA A 288 -3.99 -7.19 0.68
N ARG A 289 -3.84 -7.44 -0.63
CA ARG A 289 -4.33 -6.53 -1.69
C ARG A 289 -5.84 -6.38 -1.66
N ASP A 290 -6.57 -7.48 -1.51
CA ASP A 290 -8.04 -7.50 -1.49
C ASP A 290 -8.57 -6.75 -0.26
N ILE A 291 -7.97 -6.96 0.91
CA ILE A 291 -8.29 -6.21 2.12
C ILE A 291 -8.00 -4.72 1.93
N ALA A 292 -6.85 -4.36 1.38
CA ALA A 292 -6.49 -2.96 1.11
C ALA A 292 -7.45 -2.31 0.10
N ALA A 293 -7.88 -3.04 -0.94
CA ALA A 293 -8.86 -2.58 -1.91
C ALA A 293 -10.23 -2.37 -1.26
N ALA A 294 -10.70 -3.32 -0.44
CA ALA A 294 -11.97 -3.22 0.29
C ALA A 294 -11.98 -2.01 1.23
N LEU A 295 -10.93 -1.82 2.02
CA LEU A 295 -10.78 -0.64 2.89
C LEU A 295 -10.77 0.66 2.10
N THR A 296 -10.08 0.70 0.95
CA THR A 296 -10.06 1.88 0.08
C THR A 296 -11.46 2.22 -0.42
N ILE A 297 -12.25 1.24 -0.83
CA ILE A 297 -13.64 1.44 -1.27
C ILE A 297 -14.47 2.03 -0.13
N VAL A 298 -14.41 1.47 1.08
CA VAL A 298 -15.13 1.98 2.25
C VAL A 298 -14.76 3.44 2.54
N LEU A 299 -13.48 3.77 2.52
CA LEU A 299 -13.00 5.13 2.76
C LEU A 299 -13.43 6.11 1.66
N ILE A 300 -13.49 5.67 0.40
CA ILE A 300 -14.03 6.49 -0.71
C ILE A 300 -15.52 6.77 -0.48
N PHE A 301 -16.32 5.78 -0.03
CA PHE A 301 -17.72 6.00 0.30
C PHE A 301 -17.89 7.02 1.44
N ILE A 302 -17.10 6.92 2.50
CA ILE A 302 -17.12 7.91 3.60
C ILE A 302 -16.78 9.31 3.08
N SER A 303 -15.76 9.43 2.23
CA SER A 303 -15.38 10.70 1.61
C SER A 303 -16.47 11.26 0.70
N MET A 304 -17.17 10.40 -0.04
CA MET A 304 -18.31 10.80 -0.86
C MET A 304 -19.47 11.34 0.00
N ILE A 305 -19.77 10.69 1.12
CA ILE A 305 -20.79 11.16 2.07
C ILE A 305 -20.40 12.54 2.62
N ALA A 306 -19.14 12.75 2.99
CA ALA A 306 -18.65 14.04 3.46
C ALA A 306 -18.82 15.15 2.40
N LEU A 307 -18.53 14.86 1.12
CA LEU A 307 -18.76 15.78 0.01
C LEU A 307 -20.23 16.09 -0.22
N VAL A 308 -21.12 15.10 -0.10
CA VAL A 308 -22.57 15.32 -0.20
C VAL A 308 -23.07 16.22 0.92
N ILE A 309 -22.65 15.98 2.17
CA ILE A 309 -23.00 16.84 3.32
C ILE A 309 -22.51 18.27 3.09
N SER A 310 -21.29 18.43 2.59
CA SER A 310 -20.74 19.73 2.20
C SER A 310 -21.56 20.41 1.10
N GLY A 311 -21.95 19.64 0.08
CA GLY A 311 -22.82 20.13 -1.01
C GLY A 311 -24.17 20.62 -0.51
N ILE A 312 -24.81 19.91 0.42
CA ILE A 312 -26.04 20.34 1.10
C ILE A 312 -25.79 21.64 1.86
N GLY A 313 -24.64 21.80 2.50
CA GLY A 313 -24.23 23.04 3.14
C GLY A 313 -24.17 24.22 2.15
N ILE A 314 -23.55 24.03 0.97
CA ILE A 314 -23.50 25.02 -0.10
C ILE A 314 -24.93 25.36 -0.55
N MET A 315 -25.75 24.36 -0.80
CA MET A 315 -27.15 24.56 -1.23
C MET A 315 -27.94 25.41 -0.22
N ASN A 316 -27.86 25.08 1.07
CA ASN A 316 -28.59 25.80 2.12
C ASN A 316 -28.18 27.26 2.21
N ILE A 317 -26.89 27.55 2.12
CA ILE A 317 -26.40 28.93 2.15
C ILE A 317 -26.80 29.69 0.91
N MET A 318 -26.68 29.09 -0.26
CA MET A 318 -27.12 29.72 -1.50
C MET A 318 -28.61 30.02 -1.49
N LEU A 319 -29.46 29.16 -0.91
CA LEU A 319 -30.89 29.42 -0.74
C LEU A 319 -31.14 30.65 0.13
N VAL A 320 -30.42 30.79 1.26
CA VAL A 320 -30.53 31.96 2.12
C VAL A 320 -30.03 33.22 1.40
N THR A 321 -28.90 33.13 0.69
CA THR A 321 -28.38 34.26 -0.11
C THR A 321 -29.38 34.73 -1.19
N VAL A 322 -30.05 33.80 -1.85
CA VAL A 322 -31.11 34.13 -2.83
C VAL A 322 -32.25 34.87 -2.14
N THR A 323 -32.73 34.46 -0.96
CA THR A 323 -33.80 35.14 -0.24
C THR A 323 -33.34 36.52 0.25
N GLU A 324 -32.14 36.69 0.76
CA GLU A 324 -31.57 37.99 1.19
C GLU A 324 -31.44 38.97 0.02
N ARG A 325 -31.17 38.48 -1.21
CA ARG A 325 -30.99 39.28 -2.43
C ARG A 325 -32.19 39.29 -3.34
N THR A 326 -33.38 38.90 -2.87
CA THR A 326 -34.59 38.79 -3.67
C THR A 326 -34.94 40.12 -4.37
N ARG A 327 -34.84 41.26 -3.66
CA ARG A 327 -35.09 42.61 -4.17
C ARG A 327 -34.09 43.01 -5.28
N GLU A 328 -32.82 42.73 -5.10
CA GLU A 328 -31.77 43.01 -6.08
C GLU A 328 -31.98 42.20 -7.38
N ILE A 329 -32.32 40.91 -7.25
CA ILE A 329 -32.66 40.03 -8.37
C ILE A 329 -33.90 40.57 -9.10
N GLY A 330 -34.91 41.01 -8.35
CA GLY A 330 -36.12 41.61 -8.88
C GLY A 330 -35.84 42.87 -9.71
N ILE A 331 -35.01 43.79 -9.22
CA ILE A 331 -34.59 45.00 -9.93
C ILE A 331 -33.86 44.66 -11.22
N ARG A 332 -32.86 43.73 -11.17
CA ARG A 332 -32.13 43.30 -12.37
C ARG A 332 -33.07 42.73 -13.44
N LYS A 333 -34.06 41.94 -13.05
CA LYS A 333 -35.05 41.39 -13.97
C LYS A 333 -35.99 42.46 -14.54
N ALA A 334 -36.38 43.45 -13.73
CA ALA A 334 -37.21 44.56 -14.17
C ALA A 334 -36.51 45.43 -15.24
N ILE A 335 -35.18 45.53 -15.17
CA ILE A 335 -34.31 46.22 -16.16
C ILE A 335 -34.01 45.33 -17.38
N GLY A 336 -34.51 44.06 -17.42
CA GLY A 336 -34.37 43.18 -18.58
C GLY A 336 -33.30 42.10 -18.51
N ALA A 337 -32.76 41.80 -17.34
CA ALA A 337 -31.81 40.68 -17.20
C ALA A 337 -32.46 39.32 -17.53
N ARG A 338 -31.81 38.54 -18.37
CA ARG A 338 -32.25 37.17 -18.75
C ARG A 338 -32.11 36.20 -17.60
N GLN A 339 -33.01 35.23 -17.52
CA GLN A 339 -32.96 34.19 -16.46
C GLN A 339 -31.63 33.42 -16.42
N ASP A 340 -31.06 33.18 -17.60
CA ASP A 340 -29.80 32.44 -17.72
C ASP A 340 -28.62 33.22 -17.12
N ASN A 341 -28.61 34.56 -17.24
CA ASN A 341 -27.53 35.38 -16.65
C ASN A 341 -27.57 35.32 -15.12
N ILE A 342 -28.77 35.35 -14.53
CA ILE A 342 -28.92 35.22 -13.06
C ILE A 342 -28.53 33.82 -12.63
N ARG A 343 -28.96 32.75 -13.32
CA ARG A 343 -28.60 31.38 -13.00
C ARG A 343 -27.08 31.20 -13.06
N PHE A 344 -26.44 31.71 -14.09
CA PHE A 344 -25.03 31.60 -14.32
C PHE A 344 -24.22 32.33 -13.23
N GLN A 345 -24.65 33.51 -12.81
CA GLN A 345 -24.01 34.26 -11.73
C GLN A 345 -23.97 33.45 -10.43
N PHE A 346 -25.11 32.87 -10.01
CA PHE A 346 -25.14 32.04 -8.78
C PHE A 346 -24.35 30.72 -8.93
N LEU A 347 -24.28 30.13 -10.12
CA LEU A 347 -23.42 28.96 -10.37
C LEU A 347 -21.95 29.29 -10.26
N ILE A 348 -21.52 30.46 -10.76
CA ILE A 348 -20.12 30.92 -10.57
C ILE A 348 -19.82 31.12 -9.09
N GLU A 349 -20.74 31.72 -8.31
CA GLU A 349 -20.56 31.90 -6.88
C GLU A 349 -20.38 30.56 -6.15
N ALA A 350 -21.19 29.55 -6.46
CA ALA A 350 -21.04 28.20 -5.92
C ALA A 350 -19.73 27.54 -6.36
N LEU A 351 -19.30 27.75 -7.61
CA LEU A 351 -18.04 27.23 -8.14
C LEU A 351 -16.82 27.86 -7.44
N ILE A 352 -16.88 29.18 -7.16
CA ILE A 352 -15.79 29.86 -6.44
C ILE A 352 -15.68 29.34 -5.02
N ILE A 353 -16.80 29.19 -4.30
CA ILE A 353 -16.81 28.65 -2.93
C ILE A 353 -16.22 27.23 -2.93
N SER A 354 -16.71 26.37 -3.80
CA SER A 354 -16.21 24.98 -3.88
C SER A 354 -14.77 24.91 -4.39
N GLY A 355 -14.38 25.75 -5.35
CA GLY A 355 -13.02 25.78 -5.90
C GLY A 355 -11.98 26.25 -4.90
N ILE A 356 -12.26 27.32 -4.14
CA ILE A 356 -11.36 27.79 -3.07
C ILE A 356 -11.27 26.75 -1.96
N GLY A 357 -12.42 26.18 -1.53
CA GLY A 357 -12.46 25.13 -0.53
C GLY A 357 -11.65 23.89 -0.99
N ALA A 358 -11.82 23.48 -2.25
CA ALA A 358 -11.06 22.38 -2.83
C ALA A 358 -9.55 22.67 -2.89
N ALA A 359 -9.15 23.88 -3.29
CA ALA A 359 -7.75 24.28 -3.35
C ALA A 359 -7.07 24.25 -1.96
N ILE A 360 -7.76 24.76 -0.93
CA ILE A 360 -7.30 24.70 0.46
C ILE A 360 -7.23 23.24 0.92
N GLY A 361 -8.27 22.44 0.65
CA GLY A 361 -8.32 21.02 0.99
C GLY A 361 -7.18 20.21 0.36
N VAL A 362 -6.90 20.43 -0.92
CA VAL A 362 -5.74 19.87 -1.62
C VAL A 362 -4.43 20.33 -0.97
N GLY A 363 -4.30 21.63 -0.66
CA GLY A 363 -3.12 22.15 0.03
C GLY A 363 -2.84 21.42 1.34
N ILE A 364 -3.85 21.21 2.17
CA ILE A 364 -3.75 20.45 3.43
C ILE A 364 -3.39 18.98 3.15
N ALA A 365 -4.05 18.37 2.17
CA ALA A 365 -3.86 16.96 1.83
C ALA A 365 -2.47 16.66 1.23
N VAL A 366 -1.80 17.65 0.65
CA VAL A 366 -0.41 17.52 0.14
C VAL A 366 0.61 17.82 1.23
N THR A 367 0.35 18.82 2.07
CA THR A 367 1.28 19.23 3.14
C THR A 367 1.36 18.21 4.27
N LEU A 368 0.26 17.57 4.67
CA LEU A 368 0.25 16.57 5.74
C LEU A 368 1.15 15.35 5.46
N PRO A 369 1.06 14.66 4.30
CA PRO A 369 1.98 13.58 3.96
C PRO A 369 3.43 14.04 3.80
N ALA A 370 3.66 15.27 3.30
CA ALA A 370 5.02 15.82 3.19
C ALA A 370 5.65 16.04 4.57
N LEU A 371 4.89 16.60 5.53
CA LEU A 371 5.32 16.73 6.92
C LEU A 371 5.54 15.39 7.60
N ALA A 372 4.65 14.42 7.35
CA ALA A 372 4.80 13.06 7.88
C ALA A 372 6.08 12.40 7.35
N ASN A 373 6.36 12.49 6.05
CA ASN A 373 7.60 11.97 5.45
C ASN A 373 8.85 12.63 6.08
N PHE A 374 8.81 13.95 6.29
CA PHE A 374 9.90 14.67 6.95
C PHE A 374 10.11 14.20 8.41
N ALA A 375 9.02 14.00 9.15
CA ALA A 375 9.09 13.50 10.52
C ALA A 375 9.60 12.06 10.60
N ILE A 376 9.20 11.19 9.67
CA ILE A 376 9.68 9.78 9.57
C ILE A 376 11.19 9.77 9.29
N GLN A 377 11.67 10.61 8.37
CA GLN A 377 13.09 10.73 8.06
C GLN A 377 13.92 11.25 9.26
N LEU A 378 13.38 12.22 10.01
CA LEU A 378 14.07 12.76 11.17
C LEU A 378 14.13 11.76 12.33
N ALA A 379 13.13 10.89 12.47
CA ALA A 379 13.05 9.88 13.51
C ALA A 379 13.74 8.56 13.17
N ASP A 380 14.30 8.43 11.96
CA ASP A 380 14.93 7.19 11.43
C ASP A 380 14.03 5.93 11.57
N ILE A 381 12.71 6.13 11.40
CA ILE A 381 11.69 5.07 11.55
C ILE A 381 11.47 4.39 10.19
N GLY A 382 12.53 3.81 9.60
CA GLY A 382 12.43 2.98 8.39
C GLY A 382 12.04 3.72 7.10
N ASP A 383 12.02 3.00 5.97
CA ASP A 383 11.83 3.52 4.60
C ASP A 383 10.34 3.69 4.20
N ILE A 384 9.48 4.15 5.12
CA ILE A 384 8.09 4.40 4.79
C ILE A 384 7.96 5.76 4.09
N THR A 385 7.62 5.77 2.81
CA THR A 385 7.32 7.00 2.05
C THR A 385 5.85 7.06 1.68
N LEU A 386 5.21 8.20 1.95
CA LEU A 386 3.83 8.48 1.56
C LEU A 386 3.84 9.14 0.16
N PRO A 387 3.51 8.40 -0.91
CA PRO A 387 3.56 8.95 -2.26
C PRO A 387 2.36 9.84 -2.52
N ILE A 388 2.59 11.06 -2.97
CA ILE A 388 1.52 11.96 -3.40
C ILE A 388 1.17 11.64 -4.86
N SER A 389 -0.09 11.29 -5.11
CA SER A 389 -0.60 11.05 -6.45
C SER A 389 -1.21 12.33 -7.04
N TRP A 390 -0.55 12.92 -8.03
CA TRP A 390 -1.08 14.10 -8.73
C TRP A 390 -2.41 13.84 -9.43
N ILE A 391 -2.64 12.61 -9.90
CA ILE A 391 -3.92 12.20 -10.49
C ILE A 391 -5.03 12.30 -9.45
N SER A 392 -4.79 11.82 -8.22
CA SER A 392 -5.76 11.89 -7.12
C SER A 392 -6.10 13.33 -6.74
N VAL A 393 -5.09 14.22 -6.76
CA VAL A 393 -5.27 15.66 -6.50
C VAL A 393 -6.20 16.28 -7.54
N VAL A 394 -5.93 16.04 -8.82
CA VAL A 394 -6.77 16.57 -9.91
C VAL A 394 -8.19 16.02 -9.85
N VAL A 395 -8.33 14.71 -9.65
CA VAL A 395 -9.66 14.05 -9.57
C VAL A 395 -10.44 14.58 -8.37
N ALA A 396 -9.83 14.70 -7.19
CA ALA A 396 -10.48 15.23 -6.00
C ALA A 396 -10.92 16.69 -6.20
N PHE A 397 -10.09 17.52 -6.81
CA PHE A 397 -10.42 18.90 -7.13
C PHE A 397 -11.63 18.99 -8.09
N VAL A 398 -11.62 18.21 -9.17
CA VAL A 398 -12.73 18.17 -10.16
C VAL A 398 -14.02 17.68 -9.51
N ILE A 399 -13.97 16.62 -8.69
CA ILE A 399 -15.16 16.10 -7.98
C ILE A 399 -15.73 17.16 -7.03
N SER A 400 -14.86 17.86 -6.28
CA SER A 400 -15.29 18.90 -5.33
C SER A 400 -15.92 20.10 -6.06
N CYS A 401 -15.36 20.56 -7.16
CA CYS A 401 -15.96 21.59 -8.01
C CYS A 401 -17.31 21.14 -8.60
N SER A 402 -17.39 19.89 -9.05
CA SER A 402 -18.63 19.30 -9.58
C SER A 402 -19.72 19.24 -8.50
N THR A 403 -19.36 18.90 -7.26
CA THR A 403 -20.29 18.93 -6.12
C THR A 403 -20.84 20.34 -5.90
N GLY A 404 -20.00 21.38 -5.93
CA GLY A 404 -20.43 22.77 -5.84
C GLY A 404 -21.42 23.16 -6.94
N LEU A 405 -21.16 22.76 -8.18
CA LEU A 405 -22.06 23.02 -9.32
C LEU A 405 -23.40 22.27 -9.20
N VAL A 406 -23.39 21.00 -8.83
CA VAL A 406 -24.60 20.18 -8.68
C VAL A 406 -25.51 20.74 -7.59
N PHE A 407 -24.97 20.99 -6.40
CA PHE A 407 -25.75 21.52 -5.28
C PHE A 407 -26.06 23.02 -5.41
N GLY A 408 -25.25 23.80 -6.13
CA GLY A 408 -25.51 25.19 -6.47
C GLY A 408 -26.58 25.38 -7.56
N TYR A 409 -26.83 24.35 -8.39
CA TYR A 409 -27.81 24.46 -9.48
C TYR A 409 -29.24 24.71 -8.99
N LEU A 410 -29.68 24.05 -7.94
CA LEU A 410 -31.03 24.12 -7.41
C LEU A 410 -31.36 25.54 -6.89
N PRO A 411 -30.55 26.19 -6.03
CA PRO A 411 -30.77 27.59 -5.63
C PRO A 411 -30.62 28.57 -6.79
N ALA A 412 -29.65 28.40 -7.68
CA ALA A 412 -29.49 29.24 -8.87
C ALA A 412 -30.73 29.22 -9.78
N ASN A 413 -31.32 28.03 -9.96
CA ASN A 413 -32.56 27.91 -10.76
C ASN A 413 -33.76 28.54 -10.05
N ARG A 414 -33.86 28.49 -8.71
CA ARG A 414 -34.88 29.24 -7.94
C ARG A 414 -34.72 30.72 -8.09
N ALA A 415 -33.50 31.27 -7.94
CA ALA A 415 -33.21 32.69 -8.15
C ALA A 415 -33.61 33.16 -9.58
N ALA A 416 -33.30 32.34 -10.58
CA ALA A 416 -33.62 32.61 -11.96
C ALA A 416 -35.14 32.61 -12.27
N LYS A 417 -35.98 31.96 -11.49
CA LYS A 417 -37.44 31.87 -11.67
C LYS A 417 -38.22 32.88 -10.85
N LEU A 418 -37.63 33.70 -9.99
CA LEU A 418 -38.30 34.73 -9.21
C LEU A 418 -39.02 35.73 -10.15
N GLN A 419 -40.27 36.09 -9.83
CA GLN A 419 -41.04 37.09 -10.60
C GLN A 419 -40.70 38.50 -10.08
N PRO A 420 -40.50 39.51 -10.98
CA PRO A 420 -40.17 40.87 -10.60
C PRO A 420 -41.20 41.50 -9.66
N THR A 421 -42.49 41.23 -9.92
CA THR A 421 -43.60 41.75 -9.13
C THR A 421 -43.64 41.24 -7.71
N GLN A 422 -43.32 39.96 -7.48
CA GLN A 422 -43.26 39.38 -6.14
C GLN A 422 -41.99 39.79 -5.38
N SER A 423 -40.88 39.99 -6.12
CA SER A 423 -39.60 40.36 -5.53
C SER A 423 -39.52 41.80 -5.04
N LEU A 424 -40.36 42.70 -5.58
CA LEU A 424 -40.44 44.13 -5.18
C LEU A 424 -41.42 44.37 -4.02
N HIS A 425 -42.33 43.43 -3.72
CA HIS A 425 -43.29 43.49 -2.61
C HIS A 425 -42.85 42.79 -1.32
N HIS A 426 -41.65 42.16 -1.33
CA HIS A 426 -41.06 41.53 -0.14
C HIS A 426 -40.38 42.63 0.71
N GLU A 427 -41.01 43.01 1.82
CA GLU A 427 -40.39 43.76 2.92
C GLU A 427 -39.43 42.89 3.74
#